data_073eeebf08db590c11b51746398d520d
#
_entry.id   073eeebf08db590c11b51746398d520d
#
_cell.length_a   1.000
_cell.length_b   1.000
_cell.length_c   1.000
_cell.angle_alpha   90.00
_cell.angle_beta   90.00
_cell.angle_gamma   90.00
#
_symmetry.space_group_name_H-M   'P 1'
#
loop_
_entity.id
_entity.type
_entity.pdbx_description
1 polymer ?
#
loop_
_entity_poly.entity_id
_entity_poly.type
_entity_poly.pdbx_seq_one_letter_code
_entity_poly.pdbx_strand_id
1 'polypeptide(L)'
;VIFGCVDQVGAQSGNIARNAVLSSSFPESVPGTSVDRQCGSSQQAIHFAIQAVMSGTQDIVIGGGVEVMSMVPIGAAVKDGFDAGHGLPFDSEGMKQRYPGIFFSQFTGAELVADKWNLTREDLDQFAFESHQKAANATESKFFDREILPVSGKNAEGVEDMVMADEGIRFDASLDKLAGLKTVVEGGV
;
A
#
# COMPACT_ATOMS: atom_id res chain seq x y z
N VAL A 1 12.93 14.84 -4.64
CA VAL A 1 12.00 13.69 -4.81
C VAL A 1 11.70 13.08 -3.44
N ILE A 2 10.42 12.83 -3.15
CA ILE A 2 9.98 12.19 -1.90
C ILE A 2 9.15 10.97 -2.29
N PHE A 3 9.60 9.77 -1.91
CA PHE A 3 8.86 8.53 -2.20
C PHE A 3 8.43 7.81 -0.92
N GLY A 4 7.20 7.32 -0.92
CA GLY A 4 6.71 6.37 0.06
C GLY A 4 7.17 4.95 -0.27
N CYS A 5 7.62 4.21 0.76
CA CYS A 5 7.92 2.79 0.67
C CYS A 5 7.85 2.21 2.09
N VAL A 6 7.21 1.06 2.25
CA VAL A 6 6.99 0.43 3.56
C VAL A 6 8.14 -0.53 3.90
N ASP A 7 8.26 -1.59 3.12
CA ASP A 7 9.25 -2.64 3.38
C ASP A 7 10.62 -2.26 2.77
N GLN A 8 11.33 -1.35 3.46
CA GLN A 8 12.63 -0.82 3.03
C GLN A 8 13.78 -1.80 3.34
N VAL A 9 13.68 -3.00 2.80
CA VAL A 9 14.70 -4.06 2.90
C VAL A 9 15.15 -4.51 1.52
N GLY A 10 16.33 -5.11 1.43
CA GLY A 10 16.87 -5.64 0.18
C GLY A 10 16.86 -4.60 -0.96
N ALA A 11 16.19 -4.91 -2.05
CA ALA A 11 16.12 -4.05 -3.24
C ALA A 11 15.39 -2.72 -3.01
N GLN A 12 14.56 -2.60 -1.97
CA GLN A 12 13.85 -1.38 -1.59
C GLN A 12 14.56 -0.58 -0.48
N SER A 13 15.73 -1.03 -0.03
CA SER A 13 16.52 -0.35 1.01
C SER A 13 17.40 0.78 0.46
N GLY A 14 18.11 1.46 1.35
CA GLY A 14 19.12 2.45 0.97
C GLY A 14 18.57 3.73 0.35
N ASN A 15 17.40 4.19 0.81
CA ASN A 15 16.71 5.37 0.29
C ASN A 15 16.27 5.18 -1.18
N ILE A 16 15.19 4.43 -1.36
CA ILE A 16 14.66 4.09 -2.70
C ILE A 16 14.36 5.32 -3.57
N ALA A 17 13.97 6.45 -2.97
CA ALA A 17 13.77 7.69 -3.72
C ALA A 17 15.08 8.19 -4.33
N ARG A 18 16.18 8.11 -3.60
CA ARG A 18 17.50 8.47 -4.13
C ARG A 18 17.93 7.50 -5.22
N ASN A 19 17.71 6.21 -5.03
CA ASN A 19 18.03 5.19 -6.04
C ASN A 19 17.25 5.44 -7.34
N ALA A 20 15.96 5.81 -7.24
CA ALA A 20 15.14 6.16 -8.39
C ALA A 20 15.68 7.40 -9.14
N VAL A 21 16.10 8.45 -8.42
CA VAL A 21 16.72 9.62 -9.03
C VAL A 21 18.00 9.23 -9.79
N LEU A 22 18.89 8.47 -9.16
CA LEU A 22 20.15 8.07 -9.78
C LEU A 22 19.99 7.10 -10.96
N SER A 23 18.88 6.38 -11.02
CA SER A 23 18.54 5.47 -12.12
C SER A 23 17.79 6.18 -13.26
N SER A 24 17.41 7.42 -13.07
CA SER A 24 16.68 8.23 -14.05
C SER A 24 17.61 9.16 -14.83
N SER A 25 17.03 10.00 -15.68
CA SER A 25 17.74 11.09 -16.37
C SER A 25 17.86 12.37 -15.54
N PHE A 26 17.41 12.38 -14.29
CA PHE A 26 17.58 13.55 -13.42
C PHE A 26 19.05 13.80 -13.07
N PRO A 27 19.46 15.07 -12.91
CA PRO A 27 20.79 15.39 -12.40
C PRO A 27 21.03 14.78 -11.00
N GLU A 28 22.25 14.32 -10.74
CA GLU A 28 22.65 13.80 -9.42
C GLU A 28 22.46 14.81 -8.28
N SER A 29 22.39 16.09 -8.59
CA SER A 29 22.11 17.15 -7.62
C SER A 29 20.68 17.12 -7.07
N VAL A 30 19.75 16.40 -7.70
CA VAL A 30 18.39 16.25 -7.20
C VAL A 30 18.38 15.34 -5.99
N PRO A 31 18.02 15.82 -4.79
CA PRO A 31 17.97 14.99 -3.60
C PRO A 31 16.75 14.05 -3.62
N GLY A 32 16.87 12.90 -2.94
CA GLY A 32 15.77 11.97 -2.73
C GLY A 32 15.65 11.61 -1.25
N THR A 33 14.42 11.37 -0.80
CA THR A 33 14.16 10.86 0.55
C THR A 33 13.01 9.87 0.53
N SER A 34 13.09 8.83 1.36
CA SER A 34 12.03 7.83 1.52
C SER A 34 11.23 8.10 2.79
N VAL A 35 9.95 7.82 2.75
CA VAL A 35 9.00 8.00 3.86
C VAL A 35 8.26 6.68 4.09
N ASP A 36 8.18 6.25 5.33
CA ASP A 36 7.29 5.19 5.78
C ASP A 36 6.18 5.78 6.65
N ARG A 37 4.96 5.54 6.23
CA ARG A 37 3.72 5.72 6.98
C ARG A 37 2.76 4.58 6.67
N GLN A 38 3.26 3.36 6.68
CA GLN A 38 2.52 2.16 6.30
C GLN A 38 1.82 2.33 4.94
N CYS A 39 0.62 1.80 4.74
CA CYS A 39 -0.12 1.89 3.48
C CYS A 39 -0.38 3.33 2.98
N GLY A 40 -0.23 4.34 3.82
CA GLY A 40 -0.34 5.77 3.48
C GLY A 40 0.99 6.45 3.11
N SER A 41 2.07 5.71 2.85
CA SER A 41 3.42 6.27 2.65
C SER A 41 3.49 7.20 1.44
N SER A 42 2.96 6.81 0.29
CA SER A 42 2.96 7.65 -0.91
C SER A 42 2.09 8.89 -0.75
N GLN A 43 0.94 8.76 -0.08
CA GLN A 43 0.10 9.92 0.26
C GLN A 43 0.84 10.89 1.19
N GLN A 44 1.59 10.38 2.16
CA GLN A 44 2.41 11.23 3.05
C GLN A 44 3.55 11.92 2.26
N ALA A 45 4.17 11.23 1.31
CA ALA A 45 5.17 11.82 0.42
C ALA A 45 4.60 12.99 -0.38
N ILE A 46 3.39 12.85 -0.92
CA ILE A 46 2.67 13.92 -1.62
C ILE A 46 2.34 15.08 -0.67
N HIS A 47 1.87 14.79 0.55
CA HIS A 47 1.62 15.84 1.55
C HIS A 47 2.88 16.62 1.89
N PHE A 48 4.02 15.95 2.07
CA PHE A 48 5.30 16.62 2.32
C PHE A 48 5.76 17.46 1.11
N ALA A 49 5.55 16.97 -0.12
CA ALA A 49 5.85 17.72 -1.33
C ALA A 49 5.02 19.02 -1.41
N ILE A 50 3.71 18.92 -1.15
CA ILE A 50 2.81 20.09 -1.12
C ILE A 50 3.25 21.08 -0.03
N GLN A 51 3.54 20.60 1.18
CA GLN A 51 3.97 21.43 2.31
C GLN A 51 5.29 22.13 2.01
N ALA A 52 6.24 21.46 1.38
CA ALA A 52 7.53 22.05 1.00
C ALA A 52 7.36 23.21 0.01
N VAL A 53 6.50 23.05 -1.01
CA VAL A 53 6.20 24.11 -1.97
C VAL A 53 5.41 25.25 -1.31
N MET A 54 4.38 24.94 -0.53
CA MET A 54 3.57 25.96 0.17
C MET A 54 4.37 26.77 1.18
N SER A 55 5.38 26.19 1.82
CA SER A 55 6.26 26.90 2.76
C SER A 55 7.33 27.77 2.07
N GLY A 56 7.46 27.66 0.75
CA GLY A 56 8.48 28.38 -0.02
C GLY A 56 9.91 27.85 0.19
N THR A 57 10.07 26.69 0.81
CA THR A 57 11.42 26.08 1.01
C THR A 57 11.91 25.34 -0.22
N GLN A 58 11.00 24.95 -1.12
CA GLN A 58 11.28 24.28 -2.38
C GLN A 58 10.30 24.75 -3.46
N ASP A 59 10.78 24.92 -4.70
CA ASP A 59 9.95 25.39 -5.81
C ASP A 59 9.27 24.24 -6.56
N ILE A 60 9.98 23.11 -6.71
CA ILE A 60 9.49 21.93 -7.44
C ILE A 60 9.81 20.69 -6.61
N VAL A 61 8.78 19.88 -6.32
CA VAL A 61 8.92 18.61 -5.60
C VAL A 61 8.11 17.52 -6.29
N ILE A 62 8.72 16.36 -6.46
CA ILE A 62 8.05 15.17 -6.96
C ILE A 62 7.71 14.29 -5.76
N GLY A 63 6.42 14.02 -5.56
CA GLY A 63 5.90 13.09 -4.56
C GLY A 63 5.35 11.83 -5.22
N GLY A 64 5.64 10.66 -4.65
CA GLY A 64 5.16 9.38 -5.15
C GLY A 64 5.56 8.24 -4.23
N GLY A 65 5.71 7.05 -4.79
CA GLY A 65 6.20 5.89 -4.02
C GLY A 65 6.27 4.63 -4.84
N VAL A 66 6.82 3.60 -4.22
CA VAL A 66 6.98 2.27 -4.83
C VAL A 66 6.88 1.20 -3.75
N GLU A 67 6.21 0.10 -4.11
CA GLU A 67 6.16 -1.12 -3.31
C GLU A 67 6.04 -2.31 -4.26
N VAL A 68 7.06 -3.16 -4.32
CA VAL A 68 7.10 -4.33 -5.20
C VAL A 68 7.00 -5.60 -4.35
N MET A 69 5.77 -5.96 -3.98
CA MET A 69 5.51 -7.05 -3.02
C MET A 69 5.84 -8.45 -3.56
N SER A 70 5.97 -8.62 -4.86
CA SER A 70 6.49 -9.86 -5.46
C SER A 70 8.00 -10.03 -5.28
N MET A 71 8.74 -8.93 -5.04
CA MET A 71 10.18 -8.93 -4.79
C MET A 71 10.48 -8.84 -3.30
N VAL A 72 9.81 -7.95 -2.58
CA VAL A 72 9.93 -7.74 -1.14
C VAL A 72 8.53 -7.95 -0.53
N PRO A 73 8.24 -9.13 0.02
CA PRO A 73 6.92 -9.44 0.57
C PRO A 73 6.49 -8.49 1.68
N ILE A 74 5.20 -8.22 1.76
CA ILE A 74 4.65 -7.37 2.82
C ILE A 74 5.01 -7.90 4.21
N GLY A 75 5.51 -7.03 5.08
CA GLY A 75 5.96 -7.39 6.42
C GLY A 75 7.40 -7.93 6.48
N ALA A 76 8.14 -7.93 5.38
CA ALA A 76 9.54 -8.39 5.34
C ALA A 76 10.41 -7.66 6.37
N ALA A 77 10.25 -6.34 6.50
CA ALA A 77 11.01 -5.56 7.48
C ALA A 77 10.81 -6.04 8.93
N VAL A 78 9.58 -6.41 9.29
CA VAL A 78 9.26 -6.94 10.63
C VAL A 78 9.76 -8.35 10.79
N LYS A 79 9.48 -9.21 9.81
CA LYS A 79 9.85 -10.64 9.87
C LYS A 79 11.36 -10.82 9.88
N ASP A 80 12.06 -10.20 8.95
CA ASP A 80 13.52 -10.35 8.83
C ASP A 80 14.24 -9.75 10.04
N GLY A 81 13.72 -8.62 10.55
CA GLY A 81 14.24 -8.02 11.78
C GLY A 81 14.04 -8.90 13.03
N PHE A 82 12.87 -9.54 13.14
CA PHE A 82 12.60 -10.48 14.23
C PHE A 82 13.48 -11.73 14.14
N ASP A 83 13.59 -12.32 12.96
CA ASP A 83 14.41 -13.51 12.73
C ASP A 83 15.91 -13.23 13.00
N ALA A 84 16.35 -12.00 12.77
CA ALA A 84 17.70 -11.54 13.11
C ALA A 84 17.90 -11.14 14.59
N GLY A 85 16.88 -11.26 15.42
CA GLY A 85 16.95 -10.95 16.85
C GLY A 85 16.84 -9.46 17.20
N HIS A 86 16.32 -8.63 16.30
CA HIS A 86 16.16 -7.18 16.51
C HIS A 86 14.86 -6.80 17.25
N GLY A 87 14.03 -7.78 17.64
CA GLY A 87 12.78 -7.58 18.38
C GLY A 87 11.58 -7.29 17.45
N LEU A 88 10.48 -6.89 18.09
CA LEU A 88 9.22 -6.58 17.40
C LEU A 88 8.85 -5.09 17.56
N PRO A 89 8.15 -4.48 16.58
CA PRO A 89 7.76 -3.07 16.63
C PRO A 89 6.73 -2.89 17.72
N PHE A 90 6.11 -2.95 18.43
CA PHE A 90 5.08 -2.70 19.46
C PHE A 90 5.37 -3.39 20.80
N ASP A 91 6.63 -3.83 21.02
CA ASP A 91 6.99 -4.64 22.18
C ASP A 91 7.51 -3.83 23.38
N SER A 92 7.50 -2.50 23.29
CA SER A 92 7.92 -1.63 24.37
C SER A 92 6.96 -1.68 25.57
N GLU A 93 7.52 -1.51 26.80
CA GLU A 93 6.71 -1.46 28.03
C GLU A 93 5.61 -0.39 27.99
N GLY A 94 5.88 0.76 27.38
CA GLY A 94 4.87 1.81 27.22
C GLY A 94 3.68 1.37 26.34
N MET A 95 3.96 0.59 25.28
CA MET A 95 2.90 0.02 24.43
C MET A 95 2.10 -1.04 25.19
N LYS A 96 2.75 -1.95 25.89
CA LYS A 96 2.10 -3.02 26.67
C LYS A 96 1.25 -2.45 27.81
N GLN A 97 1.70 -1.39 28.47
CA GLN A 97 0.93 -0.73 29.53
C GLN A 97 -0.30 0.01 28.97
N ARG A 98 -0.15 0.70 27.84
CA ARG A 98 -1.24 1.49 27.25
C ARG A 98 -2.28 0.64 26.54
N TYR A 99 -1.86 -0.48 25.97
CA TYR A 99 -2.69 -1.37 25.15
C TYR A 99 -2.57 -2.83 25.60
N PRO A 100 -2.96 -3.16 26.84
CA PRO A 100 -2.79 -4.50 27.38
C PRO A 100 -3.61 -5.51 26.57
N GLY A 101 -2.95 -6.55 26.07
CA GLY A 101 -3.60 -7.62 25.32
C GLY A 101 -4.05 -7.27 23.90
N ILE A 102 -3.74 -6.06 23.41
CA ILE A 102 -4.08 -5.65 22.04
C ILE A 102 -3.00 -6.10 21.08
N PHE A 103 -3.39 -6.85 20.07
CA PHE A 103 -2.56 -7.14 18.91
C PHE A 103 -2.87 -6.15 17.78
N PHE A 104 -1.86 -5.34 17.39
CA PHE A 104 -2.02 -4.35 16.35
C PHE A 104 -2.05 -5.02 14.97
N SER A 105 -3.25 -5.18 14.42
CA SER A 105 -3.51 -5.76 13.12
C SER A 105 -4.65 -5.01 12.45
N GLN A 106 -4.54 -4.78 11.13
CA GLN A 106 -5.64 -4.20 10.37
C GLN A 106 -6.89 -5.10 10.36
N PHE A 107 -6.72 -6.41 10.45
CA PHE A 107 -7.83 -7.36 10.55
C PHE A 107 -8.58 -7.19 11.87
N THR A 108 -7.87 -7.16 13.00
CA THR A 108 -8.46 -6.85 14.31
C THR A 108 -9.13 -5.47 14.31
N GLY A 109 -8.50 -4.48 13.67
CA GLY A 109 -9.07 -3.14 13.54
C GLY A 109 -10.36 -3.13 12.72
N ALA A 110 -10.43 -3.91 11.64
CA ALA A 110 -11.64 -4.04 10.82
C ALA A 110 -12.80 -4.67 11.60
N GLU A 111 -12.54 -5.76 12.34
CA GLU A 111 -13.56 -6.38 13.21
C GLU A 111 -14.06 -5.43 14.29
N LEU A 112 -13.17 -4.65 14.93
CA LEU A 112 -13.57 -3.63 15.91
C LEU A 112 -14.44 -2.52 15.27
N VAL A 113 -14.20 -2.18 14.01
CA VAL A 113 -15.05 -1.23 13.27
C VAL A 113 -16.41 -1.87 13.01
N ALA A 114 -16.44 -3.10 12.50
CA ALA A 114 -17.69 -3.79 12.23
C ALA A 114 -18.54 -3.93 13.49
N ASP A 115 -17.97 -4.35 14.60
CA ASP A 115 -18.63 -4.46 15.90
C ASP A 115 -19.17 -3.10 16.40
N LYS A 116 -18.31 -2.07 16.38
CA LYS A 116 -18.66 -0.74 16.86
C LYS A 116 -19.85 -0.09 16.12
N TRP A 117 -19.93 -0.30 14.82
CA TRP A 117 -20.98 0.27 13.97
C TRP A 117 -22.06 -0.73 13.58
N ASN A 118 -22.03 -1.96 14.14
CA ASN A 118 -22.96 -3.05 13.86
C ASN A 118 -23.07 -3.33 12.34
N LEU A 119 -21.93 -3.36 11.66
CA LEU A 119 -21.87 -3.71 10.26
C LEU A 119 -22.03 -5.23 10.11
N THR A 120 -22.88 -5.62 9.18
CA THR A 120 -23.12 -7.04 8.87
C THR A 120 -22.20 -7.51 7.74
N ARG A 121 -22.13 -8.82 7.54
CA ARG A 121 -21.46 -9.41 6.39
C ARG A 121 -22.04 -8.88 5.08
N GLU A 122 -23.35 -8.75 5.01
CA GLU A 122 -24.05 -8.23 3.84
C GLU A 122 -23.69 -6.78 3.54
N ASP A 123 -23.53 -5.94 4.57
CA ASP A 123 -23.07 -4.55 4.39
C ASP A 123 -21.67 -4.50 3.78
N LEU A 124 -20.76 -5.36 4.25
CA LEU A 124 -19.39 -5.44 3.75
C LEU A 124 -19.32 -5.97 2.32
N ASP A 125 -20.09 -7.02 2.02
CA ASP A 125 -20.18 -7.60 0.69
C ASP A 125 -20.77 -6.61 -0.31
N GLN A 126 -21.82 -5.86 0.08
CA GLN A 126 -22.42 -4.80 -0.74
C GLN A 126 -21.40 -3.68 -1.02
N PHE A 127 -20.68 -3.22 -0.02
CA PHE A 127 -19.64 -2.20 -0.17
C PHE A 127 -18.53 -2.66 -1.12
N ALA A 128 -18.05 -3.89 -0.97
CA ALA A 128 -17.02 -4.47 -1.82
C ALA A 128 -17.50 -4.61 -3.27
N PHE A 129 -18.72 -5.11 -3.45
CA PHE A 129 -19.35 -5.23 -4.78
C PHE A 129 -19.45 -3.88 -5.50
N GLU A 130 -19.98 -2.86 -4.82
CA GLU A 130 -20.08 -1.51 -5.39
C GLU A 130 -18.70 -0.90 -5.71
N SER A 131 -17.69 -1.17 -4.89
CA SER A 131 -16.32 -0.73 -5.14
C SER A 131 -15.76 -1.33 -6.43
N HIS A 132 -15.93 -2.63 -6.65
CA HIS A 132 -15.53 -3.27 -7.90
C HIS A 132 -16.31 -2.75 -9.10
N GLN A 133 -17.62 -2.53 -8.98
CA GLN A 133 -18.42 -1.96 -10.05
C GLN A 133 -17.95 -0.54 -10.44
N LYS A 134 -17.69 0.32 -9.46
CA LYS A 134 -17.18 1.68 -9.68
C LYS A 134 -15.82 1.64 -10.40
N ALA A 135 -14.91 0.77 -9.96
CA ALA A 135 -13.60 0.63 -10.57
C ALA A 135 -13.68 0.06 -11.99
N ALA A 136 -14.52 -0.94 -12.24
CA ALA A 136 -14.75 -1.51 -13.57
C ALA A 136 -15.30 -0.45 -14.52
N ASN A 137 -16.36 0.27 -14.12
CA ASN A 137 -16.94 1.34 -14.93
C ASN A 137 -15.93 2.46 -15.25
N ALA A 138 -15.10 2.85 -14.30
CA ALA A 138 -14.07 3.86 -14.51
C ALA A 138 -13.01 3.38 -15.52
N THR A 139 -12.61 2.11 -15.44
CA THR A 139 -11.66 1.49 -16.37
C THR A 139 -12.24 1.39 -17.78
N GLU A 140 -13.46 0.87 -17.93
CA GLU A 140 -14.14 0.76 -19.21
C GLU A 140 -14.42 2.12 -19.86
N SER A 141 -14.71 3.14 -19.04
CA SER A 141 -14.88 4.53 -19.48
C SER A 141 -13.56 5.27 -19.72
N LYS A 142 -12.41 4.59 -19.59
CA LYS A 142 -11.07 5.12 -19.85
C LYS A 142 -10.69 6.31 -18.97
N PHE A 143 -11.21 6.41 -17.75
CA PHE A 143 -10.86 7.48 -16.84
C PHE A 143 -9.39 7.45 -16.42
N PHE A 144 -8.76 6.24 -16.42
CA PHE A 144 -7.38 6.04 -16.01
C PHE A 144 -6.35 6.10 -17.15
N ASP A 145 -6.77 6.26 -18.42
CA ASP A 145 -5.85 6.23 -19.58
C ASP A 145 -4.73 7.29 -19.51
N ARG A 146 -4.96 8.37 -18.78
CA ARG A 146 -3.98 9.45 -18.61
C ARG A 146 -3.06 9.25 -17.40
N GLU A 147 -3.33 8.25 -16.58
CA GLU A 147 -2.67 7.99 -15.31
C GLU A 147 -1.86 6.69 -15.35
N ILE A 148 -2.25 5.74 -16.20
CA ILE A 148 -1.57 4.44 -16.35
C ILE A 148 -0.49 4.56 -17.42
N LEU A 149 0.76 4.34 -17.01
CA LEU A 149 1.90 4.19 -17.92
C LEU A 149 2.16 2.70 -18.13
N PRO A 150 2.04 2.19 -19.38
CA PRO A 150 2.39 0.81 -19.68
C PRO A 150 3.86 0.51 -19.36
N VAL A 151 4.13 -0.56 -18.65
CA VAL A 151 5.49 -0.98 -18.29
C VAL A 151 5.70 -2.45 -18.66
N SER A 152 6.93 -2.79 -19.09
CA SER A 152 7.31 -4.19 -19.26
C SER A 152 7.43 -4.87 -17.91
N GLY A 153 6.83 -6.04 -17.78
CA GLY A 153 6.86 -6.88 -16.59
C GLY A 153 6.79 -8.35 -16.95
N LYS A 154 6.62 -9.21 -15.96
CA LYS A 154 6.38 -10.64 -16.17
C LYS A 154 4.98 -10.99 -15.68
N ASN A 155 4.26 -11.73 -16.50
CA ASN A 155 2.96 -12.29 -16.10
C ASN A 155 3.12 -13.43 -15.08
N ALA A 156 2.01 -14.03 -14.65
CA ALA A 156 2.00 -15.10 -13.66
C ALA A 156 2.81 -16.35 -14.09
N GLU A 157 2.97 -16.57 -15.39
CA GLU A 157 3.75 -17.65 -15.98
C GLU A 157 5.24 -17.29 -16.12
N GLY A 158 5.65 -16.09 -15.74
CA GLY A 158 7.02 -15.61 -15.84
C GLY A 158 7.44 -15.16 -17.25
N VAL A 159 6.48 -15.03 -18.16
CA VAL A 159 6.70 -14.55 -19.53
C VAL A 159 6.67 -13.03 -19.56
N GLU A 160 7.58 -12.42 -20.30
CA GLU A 160 7.59 -10.97 -20.50
C GLU A 160 6.30 -10.51 -21.18
N ASP A 161 5.64 -9.52 -20.58
CA ASP A 161 4.39 -8.95 -21.07
C ASP A 161 4.32 -7.46 -20.70
N MET A 162 3.41 -6.73 -21.36
CA MET A 162 3.14 -5.33 -21.03
C MET A 162 2.04 -5.24 -19.96
N VAL A 163 2.38 -4.74 -18.79
CA VAL A 163 1.40 -4.43 -17.75
C VAL A 163 0.74 -3.09 -18.09
N MET A 164 -0.53 -3.14 -18.46
CA MET A 164 -1.31 -2.01 -18.98
C MET A 164 -2.59 -1.75 -18.20
N ALA A 165 -2.93 -2.60 -17.24
CA ALA A 165 -4.17 -2.52 -16.48
C ALA A 165 -3.94 -2.85 -15.01
N ASP A 166 -4.81 -2.30 -14.15
CA ASP A 166 -4.86 -2.67 -12.76
C ASP A 166 -5.48 -4.07 -12.60
N GLU A 167 -4.75 -5.00 -12.00
CA GLU A 167 -5.17 -6.39 -11.82
C GLU A 167 -6.06 -6.61 -10.60
N GLY A 168 -6.23 -5.60 -9.73
CA GLY A 168 -7.02 -5.70 -8.51
C GLY A 168 -8.54 -5.72 -8.75
N ILE A 169 -9.01 -5.28 -9.91
CA ILE A 169 -10.43 -5.14 -10.21
C ILE A 169 -11.04 -6.49 -10.56
N ARG A 170 -12.12 -6.86 -9.88
CA ARG A 170 -12.91 -8.06 -10.19
C ARG A 170 -14.12 -7.66 -11.05
N PHE A 171 -13.97 -7.70 -12.37
CA PHE A 171 -15.04 -7.37 -13.33
C PHE A 171 -16.24 -8.32 -13.23
N ASP A 172 -16.04 -9.51 -12.74
CA ASP A 172 -17.04 -10.55 -12.55
C ASP A 172 -17.51 -10.68 -11.07
N ALA A 173 -17.28 -9.65 -10.27
CA ALA A 173 -17.76 -9.60 -8.88
C ALA A 173 -19.29 -9.76 -8.81
N SER A 174 -19.77 -10.54 -7.86
CA SER A 174 -21.20 -10.66 -7.54
C SER A 174 -21.38 -10.89 -6.05
N LEU A 175 -22.54 -10.53 -5.52
CA LEU A 175 -22.86 -10.73 -4.11
C LEU A 175 -22.80 -12.20 -3.73
N ASP A 176 -23.24 -13.13 -4.60
CA ASP A 176 -23.18 -14.57 -4.35
C ASP A 176 -21.71 -15.07 -4.20
N LYS A 177 -20.79 -14.54 -5.02
CA LYS A 177 -19.37 -14.87 -4.91
C LYS A 177 -18.77 -14.33 -3.63
N LEU A 178 -19.11 -13.10 -3.25
CA LEU A 178 -18.62 -12.47 -2.03
C LEU A 178 -19.14 -13.20 -0.79
N ALA A 179 -20.43 -13.50 -0.73
CA ALA A 179 -21.04 -14.28 0.36
C ALA A 179 -20.39 -15.65 0.58
N GLY A 180 -19.84 -16.25 -0.49
CA GLY A 180 -19.11 -17.53 -0.43
C GLY A 180 -17.68 -17.44 0.12
N LEU A 181 -17.14 -16.25 0.35
CA LEU A 181 -15.79 -16.07 0.89
C LEU A 181 -15.75 -16.39 2.39
N LYS A 182 -14.64 -16.99 2.81
CA LYS A 182 -14.38 -17.23 4.23
C LYS A 182 -13.99 -15.94 4.93
N THR A 183 -14.38 -15.81 6.19
CA THR A 183 -13.89 -14.73 7.06
C THR A 183 -12.39 -14.90 7.31
N VAL A 184 -11.67 -13.80 7.42
CA VAL A 184 -10.23 -13.79 7.71
C VAL A 184 -9.97 -14.03 9.19
N VAL A 185 -10.85 -13.51 10.04
CA VAL A 185 -10.82 -13.71 11.49
C VAL A 185 -11.87 -14.77 11.83
N GLU A 186 -11.51 -15.76 12.62
CA GLU A 186 -12.44 -16.79 13.04
C GLU A 186 -13.59 -16.19 13.87
N GLY A 187 -14.83 -16.42 13.45
CA GLY A 187 -16.01 -15.82 14.07
C GLY A 187 -16.24 -14.34 13.74
N GLY A 188 -15.44 -13.75 12.84
CA GLY A 188 -15.65 -12.39 12.32
C GLY A 188 -16.77 -12.29 11.28
N VAL A 189 -17.00 -11.08 10.77
CA VAL A 189 -18.01 -10.76 9.73
C VAL A 189 -17.44 -10.76 8.31
#